data_b54eaa32372b419a2f00619f5174c31e
#
_entry.id   b54eaa32372b419a2f00619f5174c31e
#
_cell.length_a   1.000
_cell.length_b   1.000
_cell.length_c   1.000
_cell.angle_alpha   90.00
_cell.angle_beta   90.00
_cell.angle_gamma   90.00
#
_symmetry.space_group_name_H-M   'P 1'
#
loop_
_entity.id
_entity.type
_entity.pdbx_description
1 polymer ?
#
loop_
_entity_poly.entity_id
_entity_poly.type
_entity_poly.pdbx_seq_one_letter_code
_entity_poly.pdbx_strand_id
1 'polypeptide(L)'
;FHTNFQQYSDHYGFGLLTRLLTGYLRWFHNRSRLTLVPSPSQRLELQRRGFERLELLARGVDGQLFHPARRSAALRAEWGLGEDEIAVLHVGRLAAEKNLQLLTRAFRQLQRDLPQQRLRLVLVGDGPLRAQLQAELPEALFCGVQRGEALAAHYASGDLFLFPSLSETFGNVVLEALASGLAVVAFDQAAAAQHIRHGHNGALATPGDEAAFIEAARWLLEDPESLRRVRLNARQHAGKQGWPAIVERFESLLHAARDAQA
;
A
#
# COMPACT_ATOMS: atom_id res chain seq x y z
N PHE A 1 0.60 -0.79 18.43
CA PHE A 1 -0.52 0.12 18.06
C PHE A 1 -0.77 -0.02 16.56
N HIS A 2 -1.76 -0.86 16.15
CA HIS A 2 -1.96 -1.24 14.75
C HIS A 2 -3.26 -0.71 14.13
N THR A 3 -4.10 -0.03 14.90
CA THR A 3 -5.39 0.47 14.42
C THR A 3 -5.50 1.96 14.72
N ASN A 4 -5.73 2.74 13.68
CA ASN A 4 -5.93 4.18 13.83
C ASN A 4 -7.41 4.46 14.15
N PHE A 5 -7.84 4.11 15.38
CA PHE A 5 -9.21 4.30 15.86
C PHE A 5 -9.69 5.76 15.73
N GLN A 6 -8.78 6.71 15.66
CA GLN A 6 -9.09 8.14 15.66
C GLN A 6 -9.51 8.63 14.28
N GLN A 7 -8.89 8.17 13.20
CA GLN A 7 -9.35 8.49 11.85
C GLN A 7 -10.72 7.86 11.54
N TYR A 8 -11.01 6.71 12.15
CA TYR A 8 -12.35 6.11 12.06
C TYR A 8 -13.39 6.93 12.82
N SER A 9 -13.09 7.45 14.02
CA SER A 9 -14.06 8.17 14.84
C SER A 9 -14.33 9.60 14.35
N ASP A 10 -13.37 10.26 13.72
CA ASP A 10 -13.56 11.59 13.12
C ASP A 10 -14.52 11.52 11.92
N HIS A 11 -14.56 10.39 11.21
CA HIS A 11 -15.54 10.12 10.14
C HIS A 11 -16.97 9.87 10.65
N TYR A 12 -17.14 9.45 11.91
CA TYR A 12 -18.43 9.10 12.50
C TYR A 12 -18.98 10.11 13.52
N GLY A 13 -18.34 11.28 13.69
CA GLY A 13 -18.89 12.40 14.48
C GLY A 13 -18.88 12.22 16.01
N PHE A 14 -18.11 11.30 16.58
CA PHE A 14 -18.05 11.01 18.02
C PHE A 14 -16.98 11.80 18.80
N GLY A 15 -16.85 13.09 18.60
CA GLY A 15 -15.75 13.92 19.13
C GLY A 15 -15.46 13.81 20.64
N LEU A 16 -16.48 13.74 21.51
CA LEU A 16 -16.28 13.61 22.96
C LEU A 16 -15.82 12.20 23.35
N LEU A 17 -16.42 11.17 22.76
CA LEU A 17 -16.07 9.77 22.99
C LEU A 17 -14.64 9.47 22.50
N THR A 18 -14.22 10.09 21.41
CA THR A 18 -12.86 10.00 20.87
C THR A 18 -11.82 10.55 21.85
N ARG A 19 -12.11 11.69 22.51
CA ARG A 19 -11.21 12.28 23.51
C ARG A 19 -11.04 11.37 24.74
N LEU A 20 -12.12 10.81 25.24
CA LEU A 20 -12.10 9.87 26.36
C LEU A 20 -11.34 8.60 26.01
N LEU A 21 -11.61 8.01 24.84
CA LEU A 21 -10.92 6.83 24.37
C LEU A 21 -9.41 7.09 24.15
N THR A 22 -9.04 8.22 23.56
CA THR A 22 -7.64 8.62 23.39
C THR A 22 -6.96 8.81 24.74
N GLY A 23 -7.62 9.44 25.71
CA GLY A 23 -7.12 9.60 27.07
C GLY A 23 -6.86 8.25 27.76
N TYR A 24 -7.81 7.32 27.65
CA TYR A 24 -7.67 5.97 28.18
C TYR A 24 -6.52 5.20 27.50
N LEU A 25 -6.46 5.20 26.17
CA LEU A 25 -5.39 4.53 25.43
C LEU A 25 -4.01 5.11 25.77
N ARG A 26 -3.90 6.43 25.86
CA ARG A 26 -2.66 7.09 26.30
C ARG A 26 -2.26 6.65 27.70
N TRP A 27 -3.19 6.68 28.64
CA TRP A 27 -2.94 6.23 30.01
C TRP A 27 -2.48 4.77 30.06
N PHE A 28 -3.15 3.88 29.31
CA PHE A 28 -2.80 2.46 29.23
C PHE A 28 -1.41 2.25 28.60
N HIS A 29 -1.16 2.85 27.44
CA HIS A 29 0.12 2.69 26.72
C HIS A 29 1.28 3.33 27.49
N ASN A 30 1.07 4.47 28.15
CA ASN A 30 2.11 5.10 28.96
C ASN A 30 2.43 4.31 30.26
N ARG A 31 1.67 3.29 30.61
CA ARG A 31 2.00 2.32 31.67
C ARG A 31 2.74 1.10 31.15
N SER A 32 2.71 0.86 29.87
CA SER A 32 3.50 -0.19 29.25
C SER A 32 4.95 0.25 29.14
N ARG A 33 5.88 -0.70 29.21
CA ARG A 33 7.32 -0.43 29.07
C ARG A 33 7.67 0.07 27.69
N LEU A 34 6.92 -0.40 26.69
CA LEU A 34 7.18 -0.13 25.29
C LEU A 34 5.86 -0.16 24.51
N THR A 35 5.68 0.78 23.61
CA THR A 35 4.58 0.76 22.62
C THR A 35 5.18 0.70 21.23
N LEU A 36 4.89 -0.36 20.50
CA LEU A 36 5.37 -0.54 19.13
C LEU A 36 4.43 0.14 18.13
N VAL A 37 5.00 0.88 17.21
CA VAL A 37 4.29 1.60 16.15
C VAL A 37 4.86 1.26 14.78
N PRO A 38 4.01 1.09 13.75
CA PRO A 38 4.46 0.56 12.47
C PRO A 38 5.14 1.61 11.56
N SER A 39 4.97 2.91 11.82
CA SER A 39 5.51 3.94 10.93
C SER A 39 6.03 5.18 11.68
N PRO A 40 7.03 5.90 11.11
CA PRO A 40 7.53 7.16 11.67
C PRO A 40 6.45 8.23 11.78
N SER A 41 5.57 8.34 10.79
CA SER A 41 4.45 9.29 10.80
C SER A 41 3.49 9.03 11.96
N GLN A 42 3.13 7.76 12.19
CA GLN A 42 2.29 7.38 13.32
C GLN A 42 3.00 7.58 14.66
N ARG A 43 4.32 7.31 14.74
CA ARG A 43 5.11 7.62 15.93
C ARG A 43 5.02 9.10 16.28
N LEU A 44 5.25 9.98 15.29
CA LEU A 44 5.20 11.43 15.49
C LEU A 44 3.81 11.92 15.89
N GLU A 45 2.75 11.38 15.28
CA GLU A 45 1.37 11.70 15.63
C GLU A 45 1.05 11.31 17.08
N LEU A 46 1.41 10.11 17.49
CA LEU A 46 1.17 9.65 18.87
C LEU A 46 2.02 10.43 19.89
N GLN A 47 3.28 10.79 19.55
CA GLN A 47 4.10 11.66 20.38
C GLN A 47 3.45 13.03 20.62
N ARG A 48 2.91 13.66 19.57
CA ARG A 48 2.17 14.94 19.69
C ARG A 48 0.94 14.83 20.57
N ARG A 49 0.37 13.63 20.70
CA ARG A 49 -0.79 13.34 21.57
C ARG A 49 -0.39 12.89 22.99
N GLY A 50 0.90 12.94 23.31
CA GLY A 50 1.43 12.61 24.64
C GLY A 50 1.60 11.12 24.93
N PHE A 51 1.69 10.27 23.89
CA PHE A 51 2.13 8.90 24.06
C PHE A 51 3.67 8.85 24.18
N GLU A 52 4.15 8.01 25.08
CA GLU A 52 5.57 7.86 25.41
C GLU A 52 6.08 6.47 25.05
N ARG A 53 7.41 6.28 25.14
CA ARG A 53 8.07 4.98 24.94
C ARG A 53 7.67 4.30 23.65
N LEU A 54 7.61 5.08 22.56
CA LEU A 54 7.22 4.63 21.23
C LEU A 54 8.46 4.17 20.45
N GLU A 55 8.45 2.90 20.04
CA GLU A 55 9.50 2.33 19.19
C GLU A 55 8.94 1.84 17.86
N LEU A 56 9.74 2.01 16.81
CA LEU A 56 9.36 1.60 15.47
C LEU A 56 9.53 0.08 15.30
N LEU A 57 8.44 -0.58 14.93
CA LEU A 57 8.44 -1.94 14.44
C LEU A 57 7.56 -1.99 13.18
N ALA A 58 8.20 -1.90 12.03
CA ALA A 58 7.54 -2.04 10.73
C ALA A 58 6.95 -3.44 10.54
N ARG A 59 6.23 -3.65 9.46
CA ARG A 59 5.76 -4.97 9.06
C ARG A 59 6.68 -5.54 7.99
N GLY A 60 6.82 -6.86 8.01
CA GLY A 60 7.53 -7.61 6.98
C GLY A 60 6.60 -8.04 5.85
N VAL A 61 7.19 -8.49 4.76
CA VAL A 61 6.52 -9.16 3.65
C VAL A 61 7.08 -10.58 3.48
N ASP A 62 6.21 -11.51 3.10
CA ASP A 62 6.64 -12.83 2.67
C ASP A 62 7.18 -12.76 1.24
N GLY A 63 8.48 -12.59 1.11
CA GLY A 63 9.16 -12.47 -0.18
C GLY A 63 9.29 -13.78 -0.96
N GLN A 64 8.89 -14.94 -0.38
CA GLN A 64 8.77 -16.22 -1.09
C GLN A 64 7.38 -16.34 -1.72
N LEU A 65 6.36 -15.93 -0.99
CA LEU A 65 5.00 -15.89 -1.51
C LEU A 65 4.85 -14.78 -2.56
N PHE A 66 5.18 -13.53 -2.20
CA PHE A 66 5.12 -12.37 -3.10
C PHE A 66 6.43 -12.23 -3.88
N HIS A 67 6.45 -12.79 -5.08
CA HIS A 67 7.65 -12.87 -5.90
C HIS A 67 7.32 -12.76 -7.41
N PRO A 68 8.14 -12.05 -8.22
CA PRO A 68 7.91 -11.91 -9.66
C PRO A 68 7.83 -13.24 -10.42
N ALA A 69 8.49 -14.29 -9.94
CA ALA A 69 8.43 -15.62 -10.57
C ALA A 69 7.03 -16.27 -10.53
N ARG A 70 6.07 -15.70 -9.80
CA ARG A 70 4.67 -16.13 -9.82
C ARG A 70 3.83 -15.47 -10.93
N ARG A 71 4.47 -14.68 -11.81
CA ARG A 71 3.81 -14.12 -13.00
C ARG A 71 3.24 -15.24 -13.84
N SER A 72 1.96 -15.16 -14.17
CA SER A 72 1.21 -16.18 -14.91
C SER A 72 0.78 -15.65 -16.28
N ALA A 73 1.33 -16.21 -17.33
CA ALA A 73 0.91 -15.93 -18.70
C ALA A 73 -0.56 -16.33 -18.92
N ALA A 74 -1.02 -17.43 -18.31
CA ALA A 74 -2.42 -17.86 -18.38
C ALA A 74 -3.36 -16.83 -17.76
N LEU A 75 -3.03 -16.33 -16.56
CA LEU A 75 -3.83 -15.29 -15.90
C LEU A 75 -3.85 -13.98 -16.72
N ARG A 76 -2.74 -13.60 -17.33
CA ARG A 76 -2.70 -12.43 -18.22
C ARG A 76 -3.55 -12.64 -19.47
N ALA A 77 -3.54 -13.83 -20.05
CA ALA A 77 -4.41 -14.18 -21.18
C ALA A 77 -5.89 -14.11 -20.80
N GLU A 78 -6.28 -14.57 -19.61
CA GLU A 78 -7.64 -14.38 -19.06
C GLU A 78 -8.01 -12.90 -18.92
N TRP A 79 -7.05 -12.03 -18.61
CA TRP A 79 -7.24 -10.58 -18.60
C TRP A 79 -7.30 -9.96 -20.00
N GLY A 80 -7.07 -10.75 -21.04
CA GLY A 80 -6.98 -10.29 -22.42
C GLY A 80 -5.73 -9.49 -22.71
N LEU A 81 -4.62 -9.75 -21.99
CA LEU A 81 -3.34 -9.07 -22.12
C LEU A 81 -2.24 -10.01 -22.63
N GLY A 82 -1.48 -9.53 -23.61
CA GLY A 82 -0.20 -10.09 -24.02
C GLY A 82 0.95 -9.71 -23.06
N GLU A 83 2.17 -10.14 -23.40
CA GLU A 83 3.34 -9.91 -22.56
C GLU A 83 3.75 -8.43 -22.49
N ASP A 84 3.65 -7.71 -23.61
CA ASP A 84 4.07 -6.30 -23.76
C ASP A 84 2.96 -5.29 -23.39
N GLU A 85 1.77 -5.77 -23.03
CA GLU A 85 0.65 -4.92 -22.61
C GLU A 85 0.67 -4.69 -21.11
N ILE A 86 0.09 -3.59 -20.64
CA ILE A 86 0.22 -3.13 -19.26
C ILE A 86 -1.00 -3.52 -18.42
N ALA A 87 -0.79 -4.30 -17.38
CA ALA A 87 -1.78 -4.53 -16.34
C ALA A 87 -1.62 -3.48 -15.22
N VAL A 88 -2.59 -2.59 -15.13
CA VAL A 88 -2.71 -1.64 -14.01
C VAL A 88 -3.50 -2.32 -12.91
N LEU A 89 -2.88 -2.57 -11.78
CA LEU A 89 -3.45 -3.33 -10.67
C LEU A 89 -3.85 -2.43 -9.50
N HIS A 90 -4.98 -2.75 -8.88
CA HIS A 90 -5.35 -2.30 -7.56
C HIS A 90 -5.74 -3.50 -6.69
N VAL A 91 -5.25 -3.56 -5.47
CA VAL A 91 -5.59 -4.61 -4.50
C VAL A 91 -6.05 -3.95 -3.20
N GLY A 92 -7.25 -4.30 -2.76
CA GLY A 92 -7.81 -3.78 -1.52
C GLY A 92 -9.31 -3.87 -1.43
N ARG A 93 -9.85 -3.41 -0.31
CA ARG A 93 -11.30 -3.27 -0.16
C ARG A 93 -11.83 -2.21 -1.12
N LEU A 94 -12.91 -2.52 -1.83
CA LEU A 94 -13.56 -1.57 -2.75
C LEU A 94 -14.51 -0.66 -1.95
N ALA A 95 -13.93 0.32 -1.25
CA ALA A 95 -14.65 1.22 -0.34
C ALA A 95 -14.08 2.66 -0.41
N ALA A 96 -14.84 3.62 0.11
CA ALA A 96 -14.58 5.05 -0.04
C ALA A 96 -13.20 5.48 0.50
N GLU A 97 -12.76 4.87 1.61
CA GLU A 97 -11.46 5.15 2.23
C GLU A 97 -10.26 4.81 1.34
N LYS A 98 -10.45 4.03 0.27
CA LYS A 98 -9.41 3.70 -0.71
C LYS A 98 -9.32 4.69 -1.88
N ASN A 99 -10.15 5.73 -1.88
CA ASN A 99 -10.15 6.80 -2.89
C ASN A 99 -10.22 6.26 -4.34
N LEU A 100 -11.13 5.31 -4.57
CA LEU A 100 -11.26 4.61 -5.86
C LEU A 100 -11.75 5.51 -6.99
N GLN A 101 -12.34 6.67 -6.66
CA GLN A 101 -12.66 7.68 -7.65
C GLN A 101 -11.41 8.26 -8.31
N LEU A 102 -10.34 8.51 -7.52
CA LEU A 102 -9.06 8.92 -8.10
C LEU A 102 -8.45 7.79 -8.95
N LEU A 103 -8.56 6.53 -8.53
CA LEU A 103 -8.14 5.39 -9.34
C LEU A 103 -8.81 5.41 -10.72
N THR A 104 -10.14 5.60 -10.76
CA THR A 104 -10.93 5.69 -12.00
C THR A 104 -10.46 6.84 -12.88
N ARG A 105 -10.29 8.04 -12.28
CA ARG A 105 -9.82 9.22 -13.04
C ARG A 105 -8.40 9.04 -13.58
N ALA A 106 -7.50 8.51 -12.74
CA ALA A 106 -6.12 8.23 -13.13
C ALA A 106 -6.06 7.24 -14.30
N PHE A 107 -6.75 6.12 -14.20
CA PHE A 107 -6.78 5.13 -15.26
C PHE A 107 -7.31 5.69 -16.57
N ARG A 108 -8.43 6.42 -16.56
CA ARG A 108 -8.99 7.06 -17.75
C ARG A 108 -8.06 8.13 -18.34
N GLN A 109 -7.34 8.86 -17.50
CA GLN A 109 -6.37 9.85 -17.99
C GLN A 109 -5.20 9.14 -18.68
N LEU A 110 -4.66 8.08 -18.07
CA LEU A 110 -3.59 7.27 -18.67
C LEU A 110 -4.00 6.70 -20.05
N GLN A 111 -5.23 6.20 -20.20
CA GLN A 111 -5.74 5.72 -21.50
C GLN A 111 -5.79 6.84 -22.56
N ARG A 112 -6.12 8.06 -22.15
CA ARG A 112 -6.14 9.22 -23.08
C ARG A 112 -4.75 9.69 -23.46
N ASP A 113 -3.84 9.74 -22.48
CA ASP A 113 -2.48 10.27 -22.66
C ASP A 113 -1.55 9.29 -23.37
N LEU A 114 -1.83 7.99 -23.27
CA LEU A 114 -1.02 6.90 -23.82
C LEU A 114 -1.84 6.00 -24.76
N PRO A 115 -2.46 6.53 -25.83
CA PRO A 115 -3.37 5.77 -26.69
C PRO A 115 -2.70 4.63 -27.46
N GLN A 116 -1.37 4.66 -27.58
CA GLN A 116 -0.57 3.62 -28.22
C GLN A 116 -0.31 2.43 -27.29
N GLN A 117 -0.53 2.58 -25.97
CA GLN A 117 -0.36 1.53 -25.00
C GLN A 117 -1.69 0.87 -24.67
N ARG A 118 -1.73 -0.47 -24.71
CA ARG A 118 -2.90 -1.19 -24.25
C ARG A 118 -2.84 -1.36 -22.73
N LEU A 119 -3.71 -0.63 -22.04
CA LEU A 119 -3.83 -0.65 -20.59
C LEU A 119 -5.08 -1.44 -20.18
N ARG A 120 -4.96 -2.33 -19.19
CA ARG A 120 -6.07 -3.03 -18.57
C ARG A 120 -6.06 -2.78 -17.07
N LEU A 121 -7.19 -2.27 -16.54
CA LEU A 121 -7.35 -2.14 -15.08
C LEU A 121 -7.86 -3.45 -14.49
N VAL A 122 -7.16 -3.94 -13.47
CA VAL A 122 -7.48 -5.16 -12.73
C VAL A 122 -7.68 -4.82 -11.26
N LEU A 123 -8.86 -5.08 -10.75
CA LEU A 123 -9.30 -4.80 -9.38
C LEU A 123 -9.42 -6.11 -8.60
N VAL A 124 -8.55 -6.30 -7.60
CA VAL A 124 -8.56 -7.46 -6.72
C VAL A 124 -9.07 -7.06 -5.35
N GLY A 125 -10.20 -7.61 -4.97
CA GLY A 125 -10.91 -7.31 -3.74
C GLY A 125 -12.41 -7.19 -3.93
N ASP A 126 -13.09 -6.83 -2.86
CA ASP A 126 -14.55 -6.63 -2.87
C ASP A 126 -14.91 -5.50 -1.90
N GLY A 127 -16.14 -4.98 -2.01
CA GLY A 127 -16.63 -3.95 -1.11
C GLY A 127 -17.86 -3.20 -1.64
N PRO A 128 -18.36 -2.27 -0.84
CA PRO A 128 -19.61 -1.57 -1.14
C PRO A 128 -19.61 -0.78 -2.45
N LEU A 129 -18.44 -0.35 -2.95
CA LEU A 129 -18.34 0.41 -4.20
C LEU A 129 -18.23 -0.47 -5.46
N ARG A 130 -18.22 -1.80 -5.34
CA ARG A 130 -18.04 -2.70 -6.49
C ARG A 130 -19.04 -2.44 -7.61
N ALA A 131 -20.34 -2.39 -7.30
CA ALA A 131 -21.38 -2.19 -8.30
C ALA A 131 -21.25 -0.83 -9.01
N GLN A 132 -20.93 0.23 -8.26
CA GLN A 132 -20.68 1.56 -8.82
C GLN A 132 -19.49 1.54 -9.76
N LEU A 133 -18.37 0.96 -9.33
CA LEU A 133 -17.15 0.88 -10.16
C LEU A 133 -17.35 0.05 -11.42
N GLN A 134 -18.15 -1.04 -11.36
CA GLN A 134 -18.50 -1.83 -12.53
C GLN A 134 -19.32 -1.03 -13.55
N ALA A 135 -20.21 -0.16 -13.07
CA ALA A 135 -20.97 0.73 -13.95
C ALA A 135 -20.09 1.85 -14.56
N GLU A 136 -19.15 2.38 -13.78
CA GLU A 136 -18.23 3.44 -14.22
C GLU A 136 -17.12 2.92 -15.15
N LEU A 137 -16.64 1.70 -14.94
CA LEU A 137 -15.50 1.08 -15.64
C LEU A 137 -15.89 -0.32 -16.14
N PRO A 138 -16.82 -0.46 -17.09
CA PRO A 138 -17.27 -1.75 -17.60
C PRO A 138 -16.16 -2.57 -18.26
N GLU A 139 -15.08 -1.91 -18.71
CA GLU A 139 -13.90 -2.53 -19.30
C GLU A 139 -12.91 -3.08 -18.26
N ALA A 140 -13.01 -2.68 -17.00
CA ALA A 140 -12.12 -3.15 -15.94
C ALA A 140 -12.45 -4.57 -15.48
N LEU A 141 -11.45 -5.28 -15.00
CA LEU A 141 -11.59 -6.65 -14.50
C LEU A 141 -11.76 -6.64 -12.98
N PHE A 142 -12.82 -7.29 -12.50
CA PHE A 142 -13.14 -7.42 -11.08
C PHE A 142 -12.91 -8.86 -10.64
N CYS A 143 -11.74 -9.15 -10.11
CA CYS A 143 -11.31 -10.51 -9.75
C CYS A 143 -11.86 -11.01 -8.40
N GLY A 144 -12.62 -10.18 -7.67
CA GLY A 144 -13.07 -10.52 -6.33
C GLY A 144 -11.93 -10.66 -5.32
N VAL A 145 -12.22 -11.22 -4.16
CA VAL A 145 -11.23 -11.42 -3.10
C VAL A 145 -10.33 -12.60 -3.45
N GLN A 146 -9.03 -12.33 -3.55
CA GLN A 146 -7.99 -13.35 -3.74
C GLN A 146 -7.16 -13.51 -2.47
N ARG A 147 -6.57 -14.69 -2.24
CA ARG A 147 -5.76 -15.00 -1.07
C ARG A 147 -4.60 -15.93 -1.43
N GLY A 148 -3.56 -15.93 -0.56
CA GLY A 148 -2.42 -16.85 -0.69
C GLY A 148 -1.77 -16.79 -2.08
N GLU A 149 -1.54 -17.93 -2.69
CA GLU A 149 -0.87 -18.04 -3.99
C GLU A 149 -1.64 -17.36 -5.13
N ALA A 150 -2.98 -17.43 -5.13
CA ALA A 150 -3.80 -16.74 -6.11
C ALA A 150 -3.60 -15.22 -6.04
N LEU A 151 -3.58 -14.63 -4.85
CA LEU A 151 -3.28 -13.22 -4.66
C LEU A 151 -1.87 -12.87 -5.14
N ALA A 152 -0.88 -13.70 -4.79
CA ALA A 152 0.50 -13.50 -5.21
C ALA A 152 0.66 -13.57 -6.74
N ALA A 153 -0.06 -14.48 -7.41
CA ALA A 153 -0.10 -14.54 -8.88
C ALA A 153 -0.70 -13.28 -9.50
N HIS A 154 -1.76 -12.72 -8.91
CA HIS A 154 -2.35 -11.46 -9.37
C HIS A 154 -1.36 -10.30 -9.25
N TYR A 155 -0.67 -10.15 -8.11
CA TYR A 155 0.38 -9.14 -7.98
C TYR A 155 1.48 -9.33 -9.03
N ALA A 156 2.06 -10.53 -9.10
CA ALA A 156 3.17 -10.80 -10.02
C ALA A 156 2.81 -10.61 -11.51
N SER A 157 1.52 -10.80 -11.86
CA SER A 157 1.00 -10.62 -13.21
C SER A 157 0.68 -9.17 -13.56
N GLY A 158 0.70 -8.26 -12.59
CA GLY A 158 0.60 -6.82 -12.79
C GLY A 158 1.90 -6.17 -13.24
N ASP A 159 1.83 -4.93 -13.68
CA ASP A 159 2.97 -4.12 -14.11
C ASP A 159 3.06 -2.81 -13.34
N LEU A 160 1.95 -2.11 -13.18
CA LEU A 160 1.79 -0.89 -12.39
C LEU A 160 0.77 -1.12 -11.28
N PHE A 161 1.07 -0.67 -10.08
CA PHE A 161 0.17 -0.72 -8.93
C PHE A 161 -0.26 0.68 -8.52
N LEU A 162 -1.55 1.01 -8.66
CA LEU A 162 -2.11 2.29 -8.25
C LEU A 162 -2.73 2.18 -6.86
N PHE A 163 -2.19 2.95 -5.92
CA PHE A 163 -2.64 2.97 -4.53
C PHE A 163 -2.96 4.39 -4.04
N PRO A 164 -4.14 4.94 -4.42
CA PRO A 164 -4.54 6.31 -4.11
C PRO A 164 -5.10 6.51 -2.70
N SER A 165 -4.97 5.51 -1.80
CA SER A 165 -5.51 5.56 -0.44
C SER A 165 -4.90 6.71 0.36
N LEU A 166 -5.75 7.48 1.06
CA LEU A 166 -5.35 8.58 1.94
C LEU A 166 -5.36 8.20 3.42
N SER A 167 -5.93 7.03 3.75
CA SER A 167 -6.09 6.58 5.15
C SER A 167 -5.55 5.16 5.33
N GLU A 168 -4.31 5.06 5.73
CA GLU A 168 -3.67 3.78 6.00
C GLU A 168 -2.98 3.77 7.35
N THR A 169 -3.16 2.70 8.11
CA THR A 169 -2.35 2.50 9.32
C THR A 169 -0.92 2.09 8.94
N PHE A 170 -0.78 1.23 7.95
CA PHE A 170 0.51 0.83 7.38
C PHE A 170 0.44 0.66 5.87
N GLY A 171 -0.47 -0.20 5.33
CA GLY A 171 -0.60 -0.47 3.90
C GLY A 171 0.30 -1.62 3.43
N ASN A 172 0.10 -2.83 3.97
CA ASN A 172 0.87 -4.03 3.58
C ASN A 172 0.88 -4.28 2.07
N VAL A 173 -0.21 -3.93 1.38
CA VAL A 173 -0.35 -4.08 -0.08
C VAL A 173 0.76 -3.38 -0.87
N VAL A 174 1.34 -2.30 -0.32
CA VAL A 174 2.49 -1.61 -0.93
C VAL A 174 3.71 -2.52 -0.93
N LEU A 175 4.04 -3.14 0.22
CA LEU A 175 5.16 -4.07 0.30
C LEU A 175 4.93 -5.33 -0.52
N GLU A 176 3.71 -5.86 -0.56
CA GLU A 176 3.32 -7.02 -1.38
C GLU A 176 3.52 -6.70 -2.88
N ALA A 177 3.10 -5.50 -3.32
CA ALA A 177 3.29 -5.04 -4.68
C ALA A 177 4.78 -4.89 -5.03
N LEU A 178 5.56 -4.20 -4.19
CA LEU A 178 7.01 -4.06 -4.38
C LEU A 178 7.73 -5.41 -4.42
N ALA A 179 7.36 -6.34 -3.51
CA ALA A 179 7.92 -7.68 -3.45
C ALA A 179 7.61 -8.51 -4.69
N SER A 180 6.44 -8.31 -5.28
CA SER A 180 6.03 -8.95 -6.53
C SER A 180 6.59 -8.27 -7.78
N GLY A 181 7.40 -7.21 -7.62
CA GLY A 181 8.07 -6.51 -8.72
C GLY A 181 7.16 -5.59 -9.53
N LEU A 182 6.15 -4.98 -8.91
CA LEU A 182 5.36 -3.92 -9.54
C LEU A 182 6.00 -2.55 -9.32
N ALA A 183 5.84 -1.67 -10.29
CA ALA A 183 6.03 -0.24 -10.07
C ALA A 183 4.82 0.28 -9.28
N VAL A 184 5.05 0.93 -8.15
CA VAL A 184 3.99 1.42 -7.26
C VAL A 184 3.86 2.93 -7.38
N VAL A 185 2.64 3.42 -7.55
CA VAL A 185 2.28 4.84 -7.40
C VAL A 185 1.41 4.97 -6.16
N ALA A 186 1.81 5.82 -5.24
CA ALA A 186 1.10 6.05 -3.99
C ALA A 186 1.28 7.49 -3.51
N PHE A 187 0.46 7.93 -2.56
CA PHE A 187 0.74 9.13 -1.79
C PHE A 187 1.90 8.92 -0.81
N ASP A 188 2.68 9.98 -0.56
CA ASP A 188 3.84 9.98 0.34
C ASP A 188 3.40 9.92 1.81
N GLN A 189 2.92 8.74 2.21
CA GLN A 189 2.45 8.45 3.57
C GLN A 189 2.52 6.96 3.91
N ALA A 190 2.41 6.64 5.20
CA ALA A 190 2.37 5.28 5.74
C ALA A 190 3.49 4.38 5.18
N ALA A 191 3.18 3.17 4.66
CA ALA A 191 4.17 2.26 4.08
C ALA A 191 4.83 2.82 2.81
N ALA A 192 4.11 3.59 2.00
CA ALA A 192 4.68 4.17 0.79
C ALA A 192 5.82 5.14 1.13
N ALA A 193 5.62 6.05 2.09
CA ALA A 193 6.66 6.96 2.56
C ALA A 193 7.90 6.26 3.14
N GLN A 194 7.74 5.04 3.69
CA GLN A 194 8.87 4.28 4.25
C GLN A 194 9.64 3.49 3.20
N HIS A 195 8.95 2.96 2.21
CA HIS A 195 9.48 1.92 1.33
C HIS A 195 9.69 2.39 -0.11
N ILE A 196 9.10 3.52 -0.51
CA ILE A 196 9.26 4.07 -1.85
C ILE A 196 10.21 5.27 -1.83
N ARG A 197 11.18 5.24 -2.72
CA ARG A 197 12.00 6.38 -3.13
C ARG A 197 11.55 6.79 -4.51
N HIS A 198 10.95 7.99 -4.59
CA HIS A 198 10.41 8.51 -5.86
C HIS A 198 11.44 8.44 -6.98
N GLY A 199 11.03 7.93 -8.14
CA GLY A 199 11.88 7.77 -9.32
C GLY A 199 12.87 6.60 -9.27
N HIS A 200 13.01 5.92 -8.12
CA HIS A 200 13.95 4.81 -7.97
C HIS A 200 13.25 3.45 -7.93
N ASN A 201 12.34 3.23 -6.99
CA ASN A 201 11.63 1.95 -6.81
C ASN A 201 10.09 2.10 -6.77
N GLY A 202 9.59 3.23 -7.22
CA GLY A 202 8.19 3.60 -7.31
C GLY A 202 8.06 5.10 -7.50
N ALA A 203 6.84 5.60 -7.48
CA ALA A 203 6.54 7.02 -7.58
C ALA A 203 5.62 7.47 -6.44
N LEU A 204 5.94 8.61 -5.85
CA LEU A 204 5.19 9.23 -4.76
C LEU A 204 4.57 10.54 -5.22
N ALA A 205 3.35 10.80 -4.78
CA ALA A 205 2.68 12.08 -4.92
C ALA A 205 2.40 12.68 -3.53
N THR A 206 2.32 14.00 -3.46
CA THR A 206 1.91 14.69 -2.23
C THR A 206 0.51 14.24 -1.82
N PRO A 207 0.26 13.92 -0.54
CA PRO A 207 -1.07 13.51 -0.08
C PRO A 207 -2.16 14.50 -0.46
N GLY A 208 -3.19 14.02 -1.18
CA GLY A 208 -4.31 14.83 -1.66
C GLY A 208 -4.07 15.55 -3.00
N ASP A 209 -2.86 15.57 -3.52
CA ASP A 209 -2.57 16.11 -4.86
C ASP A 209 -2.86 15.05 -5.94
N GLU A 210 -4.10 15.08 -6.43
CA GLU A 210 -4.56 14.12 -7.45
C GLU A 210 -3.83 14.29 -8.79
N ALA A 211 -3.49 15.52 -9.17
CA ALA A 211 -2.78 15.81 -10.42
C ALA A 211 -1.36 15.22 -10.36
N ALA A 212 -0.64 15.42 -9.27
CA ALA A 212 0.66 14.81 -9.05
C ALA A 212 0.61 13.28 -9.02
N PHE A 213 -0.48 12.67 -8.48
CA PHE A 213 -0.66 11.23 -8.51
C PHE A 213 -0.81 10.68 -9.93
N ILE A 214 -1.62 11.33 -10.76
CA ILE A 214 -1.83 10.95 -12.16
C ILE A 214 -0.54 11.14 -12.97
N GLU A 215 0.15 12.24 -12.76
CA GLU A 215 1.42 12.55 -13.43
C GLU A 215 2.51 11.53 -13.05
N ALA A 216 2.59 11.13 -11.79
CA ALA A 216 3.51 10.09 -11.32
C ALA A 216 3.24 8.73 -12.01
N ALA A 217 1.97 8.40 -12.24
CA ALA A 217 1.59 7.18 -12.96
C ALA A 217 1.92 7.27 -14.45
N ARG A 218 1.65 8.41 -15.08
CA ARG A 218 1.98 8.69 -16.48
C ARG A 218 3.48 8.58 -16.72
N TRP A 219 4.27 9.26 -15.91
CA TRP A 219 5.73 9.24 -15.99
C TRP A 219 6.32 7.82 -15.96
N LEU A 220 5.80 6.91 -15.11
CA LEU A 220 6.25 5.53 -15.06
C LEU A 220 5.95 4.73 -16.33
N LEU A 221 4.89 5.10 -17.07
CA LEU A 221 4.46 4.39 -18.27
C LEU A 221 5.03 4.98 -19.58
N GLU A 222 5.55 6.20 -19.57
CA GLU A 222 6.10 6.85 -20.76
C GLU A 222 7.36 6.17 -21.29
N ASP A 223 8.18 5.62 -20.40
CA ASP A 223 9.43 4.95 -20.77
C ASP A 223 9.45 3.50 -20.24
N PRO A 224 9.32 2.50 -21.12
CA PRO A 224 9.35 1.07 -20.75
C PRO A 224 10.63 0.66 -20.02
N GLU A 225 11.78 1.25 -20.34
CA GLU A 225 13.04 0.95 -19.67
C GLU A 225 13.05 1.49 -18.23
N SER A 226 12.53 2.69 -18.01
CA SER A 226 12.35 3.24 -16.68
C SER A 226 11.37 2.42 -15.85
N LEU A 227 10.25 2.00 -16.43
CA LEU A 227 9.30 1.10 -15.77
C LEU A 227 9.98 -0.20 -15.35
N ARG A 228 10.73 -0.85 -16.24
CA ARG A 228 11.47 -2.09 -15.96
C ARG A 228 12.47 -1.88 -14.83
N ARG A 229 13.26 -0.82 -14.87
CA ARG A 229 14.25 -0.48 -13.84
C ARG A 229 13.61 -0.26 -12.48
N VAL A 230 12.51 0.50 -12.43
CA VAL A 230 11.77 0.77 -11.18
C VAL A 230 11.24 -0.53 -10.59
N ARG A 231 10.67 -1.43 -11.40
CA ARG A 231 10.17 -2.74 -10.98
C ARG A 231 11.27 -3.64 -10.39
N LEU A 232 12.45 -3.66 -10.98
CA LEU A 232 13.61 -4.39 -10.46
C LEU A 232 14.08 -3.83 -9.11
N ASN A 233 14.18 -2.52 -9.00
CA ASN A 233 14.56 -1.85 -7.76
C ASN A 233 13.51 -2.05 -6.66
N ALA A 234 12.22 -2.07 -7.00
CA ALA A 234 11.12 -2.37 -6.10
C ALA A 234 11.30 -3.75 -5.45
N ARG A 235 11.53 -4.77 -6.28
CA ARG A 235 11.81 -6.13 -5.80
C ARG A 235 13.07 -6.18 -4.92
N GLN A 236 14.15 -5.55 -5.33
CA GLN A 236 15.40 -5.53 -4.57
C GLN A 236 15.23 -4.88 -3.19
N HIS A 237 14.47 -3.78 -3.13
CA HIS A 237 14.16 -3.11 -1.87
C HIS A 237 13.31 -4.02 -0.95
N ALA A 238 12.20 -4.56 -1.47
CA ALA A 238 11.29 -5.39 -0.68
C ALA A 238 11.94 -6.70 -0.20
N GLY A 239 12.92 -7.23 -0.93
CA GLY A 239 13.70 -8.40 -0.51
C GLY A 239 14.43 -8.23 0.82
N LYS A 240 14.69 -6.99 1.23
CA LYS A 240 15.32 -6.65 2.53
C LYS A 240 14.30 -6.46 3.66
N GLN A 241 13.01 -6.51 3.35
CA GLN A 241 11.90 -6.25 4.29
C GLN A 241 11.18 -7.54 4.69
N GLY A 242 11.89 -8.66 4.74
CA GLY A 242 11.33 -9.96 5.10
C GLY A 242 11.00 -10.07 6.60
N TRP A 243 10.08 -10.97 6.94
CA TRP A 243 9.69 -11.24 8.32
C TRP A 243 10.87 -11.59 9.25
N PRO A 244 11.93 -12.32 8.83
CA PRO A 244 13.07 -12.60 9.71
C PRO A 244 13.70 -11.34 10.29
N ALA A 245 13.94 -10.31 9.50
CA ALA A 245 14.51 -9.04 9.97
C ALA A 245 13.57 -8.30 10.95
N ILE A 246 12.26 -8.42 10.76
CA ILE A 246 11.27 -7.82 11.67
C ILE A 246 11.25 -8.56 13.02
N VAL A 247 11.34 -9.90 12.99
CA VAL A 247 11.40 -10.73 14.20
C VAL A 247 12.67 -10.42 15.00
N GLU A 248 13.83 -10.38 14.35
CA GLU A 248 15.09 -10.01 14.98
C GLU A 248 15.02 -8.62 15.65
N ARG A 249 14.45 -7.65 14.94
CA ARG A 249 14.22 -6.30 15.50
C ARG A 249 13.28 -6.34 16.70
N PHE A 250 12.20 -7.13 16.63
CA PHE A 250 11.26 -7.29 17.74
C PHE A 250 11.93 -7.89 18.98
N GLU A 251 12.70 -8.95 18.81
CA GLU A 251 13.47 -9.59 19.90
C GLU A 251 14.46 -8.60 20.53
N SER A 252 15.19 -7.86 19.72
CA SER A 252 16.11 -6.81 20.17
C SER A 252 15.41 -5.76 21.03
N LEU A 253 14.22 -5.30 20.62
CA LEU A 253 13.41 -4.34 21.38
C LEU A 253 12.90 -4.93 22.71
N LEU A 254 12.53 -6.20 22.75
CA LEU A 254 12.11 -6.89 23.98
C LEU A 254 13.26 -7.03 24.97
N HIS A 255 14.45 -7.39 24.50
CA HIS A 255 15.64 -7.46 25.35
C HIS A 255 15.98 -6.09 25.93
N ALA A 256 16.03 -5.05 25.11
CA ALA A 256 16.28 -3.70 25.59
C ALA A 256 15.24 -3.22 26.62
N ALA A 257 13.96 -3.53 26.42
CA ALA A 257 12.90 -3.19 27.36
C ALA A 257 12.98 -3.97 28.68
N ARG A 258 13.57 -5.18 28.68
CA ARG A 258 13.82 -5.98 29.88
C ARG A 258 15.00 -5.41 30.65
N ASP A 259 16.12 -5.15 29.97
CA ASP A 259 17.39 -4.78 30.57
C ASP A 259 17.39 -3.35 31.15
N ALA A 260 16.49 -2.49 30.69
CA ALA A 260 16.22 -1.18 31.30
C ALA A 260 15.63 -1.25 32.74
N GLN A 261 15.51 -2.43 33.32
CA GLN A 261 15.02 -2.68 34.70
C GLN A 261 16.11 -3.19 35.63
N ALA A 262 17.26 -3.60 35.12
CA ALA A 262 18.39 -4.02 35.96
C ALA A 262 19.28 -2.81 36.29
#